data_d68f6a7db06cdbb9fc22a77e6b4ed321
#
_entry.id   d68f6a7db06cdbb9fc22a77e6b4ed321
#
_cell.length_a   1.000
_cell.length_b   1.000
_cell.length_c   1.000
_cell.angle_alpha   90.00
_cell.angle_beta   90.00
_cell.angle_gamma   90.00
#
_symmetry.space_group_name_H-M   'P 1'
#
loop_
_entity.id
_entity.type
_entity.pdbx_description
1 polymer ?
#
loop_
_entity_poly.entity_id
_entity_poly.type
_entity_poly.pdbx_seq_one_letter_code
_entity_poly.pdbx_strand_id
1 'polypeptide(L)'
;MKKILFTFVALLMSSMMMAGSLVKISYSNRSGLEKLFADPNLTIHYYNNSEVFATAERFDARMMVMIDEQAFDQAGVYTLIYCPEQNQQKYLAEKQVNALNQTENYVVVKGMAVPYKNDGAVAIFNKEAQLPKLTRDFPVVTEENITIREMMNQVNMDSLQATVQHLQDYQNRIWNSDNAFTASDWIAGRMEALGLEVEQQAFNANTWMGSGAAAPNVIGIQRGTKYPDTYVVCGSHFDSFSYEAMYGGGTCPGADDNATGVASVLESARIMTQYEFEYSIVYCAYGCEEMGLYGSEAYASRCQQEGMDIIGYFNNDMNGYLNPGDPIHIDCIYPNAVEPIGTYYMNVGEVYFPELPIRHVNFNEGDSDHTSFNNHGYMGIYPFEDYQNHSPYIHTPNDIIGTSVTSFEMSQQFCQMNIGCLAEIATVIDNDPTAINDLVSHSAYVYPNPVEGQLNVKAEGLLHVAVYNSIGQQVVTVEAHENQCTIDMSNYPAGLYSLQMVSSKGVDSKNVIVK
;
A
#
# COMPACT_ATOMS: atom_id res chain seq x y z
N MET A 1 -36.35 -53.42 25.92
CA MET A 1 -35.07 -52.72 26.08
C MET A 1 -34.08 -52.95 24.92
N LYS A 2 -34.56 -53.01 23.67
CA LYS A 2 -33.71 -53.18 22.46
C LYS A 2 -33.97 -52.16 21.35
N LYS A 3 -34.78 -51.11 21.59
CA LYS A 3 -35.12 -50.10 20.58
C LYS A 3 -34.56 -48.71 20.88
N ILE A 4 -33.88 -48.50 22.03
CA ILE A 4 -33.30 -47.18 22.41
C ILE A 4 -31.80 -47.08 22.07
N LEU A 5 -31.14 -48.22 21.77
CA LEU A 5 -29.71 -48.25 21.48
C LEU A 5 -29.36 -47.91 20.01
N PHE A 6 -30.34 -47.97 19.10
CA PHE A 6 -30.11 -47.68 17.67
C PHE A 6 -30.26 -46.21 17.32
N THR A 7 -30.95 -45.42 18.15
CA THR A 7 -31.16 -43.97 17.90
C THR A 7 -29.99 -43.14 18.42
N PHE A 8 -29.20 -43.62 19.37
CA PHE A 8 -28.03 -42.91 19.91
C PHE A 8 -26.78 -43.08 19.05
N VAL A 9 -26.67 -44.18 18.27
CA VAL A 9 -25.54 -44.41 17.34
C VAL A 9 -25.71 -43.58 16.05
N ALA A 10 -26.97 -43.33 15.63
CA ALA A 10 -27.24 -42.48 14.47
C ALA A 10 -27.06 -40.99 14.74
N LEU A 11 -27.18 -40.53 16.00
CA LEU A 11 -26.95 -39.14 16.37
C LEU A 11 -25.46 -38.80 16.64
N LEU A 12 -24.62 -39.81 16.87
CA LEU A 12 -23.16 -39.63 17.04
C LEU A 12 -22.39 -39.70 15.71
N MET A 13 -23.03 -40.11 14.62
CA MET A 13 -22.44 -40.07 13.26
C MET A 13 -22.74 -38.76 12.50
N SER A 14 -23.57 -37.85 13.04
CA SER A 14 -23.90 -36.58 12.38
C SER A 14 -23.05 -35.41 12.82
N SER A 15 -22.01 -35.62 13.62
CA SER A 15 -21.08 -34.58 14.05
C SER A 15 -19.60 -34.88 13.74
N MET A 16 -19.30 -35.83 12.89
CA MET A 16 -18.08 -35.76 12.12
C MET A 16 -18.33 -34.74 11.00
N MET A 17 -18.06 -33.48 11.27
CA MET A 17 -17.72 -32.54 10.21
C MET A 17 -16.63 -33.24 9.40
N MET A 18 -16.94 -33.64 8.19
CA MET A 18 -15.92 -34.09 7.24
C MET A 18 -15.03 -32.91 7.04
N ALA A 19 -13.79 -32.97 7.51
CA ALA A 19 -12.78 -32.03 7.12
C ALA A 19 -12.77 -32.04 5.59
N GLY A 20 -13.07 -30.89 4.96
CA GLY A 20 -13.08 -30.81 3.50
C GLY A 20 -11.67 -31.06 2.96
N SER A 21 -11.58 -31.35 1.69
CA SER A 21 -10.28 -31.51 1.03
C SER A 21 -9.64 -30.17 0.76
N LEU A 22 -8.36 -30.01 1.02
CA LEU A 22 -7.60 -28.84 0.55
C LEU A 22 -7.34 -29.00 -0.95
N VAL A 23 -7.79 -28.02 -1.71
CA VAL A 23 -7.69 -27.98 -3.16
C VAL A 23 -7.04 -26.68 -3.64
N LYS A 24 -6.47 -26.75 -4.84
CA LYS A 24 -6.01 -25.59 -5.60
C LYS A 24 -6.90 -25.42 -6.83
N ILE A 25 -7.29 -24.17 -7.11
CA ILE A 25 -8.13 -23.79 -8.25
C ILE A 25 -7.49 -22.62 -8.95
N SER A 26 -7.28 -22.71 -10.26
CA SER A 26 -6.74 -21.62 -11.06
C SER A 26 -7.83 -20.64 -11.48
N TYR A 27 -7.48 -19.35 -11.56
CA TYR A 27 -8.33 -18.28 -12.09
C TYR A 27 -7.50 -17.31 -12.96
N SER A 28 -8.15 -16.49 -13.79
CA SER A 28 -7.47 -15.65 -14.77
C SER A 28 -7.70 -14.15 -14.61
N ASN A 29 -8.69 -13.75 -13.80
CA ASN A 29 -9.05 -12.35 -13.59
C ASN A 29 -9.91 -12.19 -12.34
N ARG A 30 -10.11 -10.94 -11.90
CA ARG A 30 -10.92 -10.62 -10.72
C ARG A 30 -12.32 -11.23 -10.75
N SER A 31 -13.02 -11.18 -11.90
CA SER A 31 -14.37 -11.79 -12.00
C SER A 31 -14.37 -13.30 -11.78
N GLY A 32 -13.29 -13.99 -12.19
CA GLY A 32 -13.09 -15.41 -11.89
C GLY A 32 -12.91 -15.66 -10.40
N LEU A 33 -12.09 -14.83 -9.75
CA LEU A 33 -11.85 -14.89 -8.31
C LEU A 33 -13.14 -14.61 -7.51
N GLU A 34 -13.92 -13.59 -7.86
CA GLU A 34 -15.21 -13.26 -7.24
C GLU A 34 -16.20 -14.43 -7.28
N LYS A 35 -16.22 -15.18 -8.39
CA LYS A 35 -17.06 -16.39 -8.50
C LYS A 35 -16.62 -17.51 -7.56
N LEU A 36 -15.31 -17.66 -7.34
CA LEU A 36 -14.79 -18.65 -6.38
C LEU A 36 -15.14 -18.28 -4.95
N PHE A 37 -15.03 -16.99 -4.58
CA PHE A 37 -15.45 -16.48 -3.27
C PHE A 37 -16.97 -16.57 -3.05
N ALA A 38 -17.76 -16.54 -4.10
CA ALA A 38 -19.22 -16.68 -4.04
C ALA A 38 -19.70 -18.14 -4.04
N ASP A 39 -18.82 -19.12 -4.25
CA ASP A 39 -19.19 -20.54 -4.25
C ASP A 39 -19.37 -21.06 -2.80
N PRO A 40 -20.60 -21.43 -2.38
CA PRO A 40 -20.85 -21.86 -1.01
C PRO A 40 -20.21 -23.22 -0.65
N ASN A 41 -19.65 -23.94 -1.62
CA ASN A 41 -18.94 -25.21 -1.37
C ASN A 41 -17.43 -25.01 -1.14
N LEU A 42 -16.94 -23.77 -1.21
CA LEU A 42 -15.54 -23.42 -1.02
C LEU A 42 -15.36 -22.51 0.20
N THR A 43 -14.35 -22.81 1.00
CA THR A 43 -13.81 -21.88 1.98
C THR A 43 -12.39 -21.55 1.55
N ILE A 44 -12.17 -20.34 1.06
CA ILE A 44 -10.87 -19.90 0.55
C ILE A 44 -9.99 -19.51 1.73
N HIS A 45 -8.77 -20.04 1.79
CA HIS A 45 -7.79 -19.80 2.86
C HIS A 45 -6.64 -18.89 2.42
N TYR A 46 -6.28 -18.97 1.14
CA TYR A 46 -5.24 -18.16 0.53
C TYR A 46 -5.49 -18.04 -0.97
N TYR A 47 -5.07 -16.93 -1.56
CA TYR A 47 -5.03 -16.76 -3.01
C TYR A 47 -3.82 -15.92 -3.41
N ASN A 48 -3.31 -16.18 -4.61
CA ASN A 48 -2.30 -15.36 -5.28
C ASN A 48 -2.87 -14.87 -6.62
N ASN A 49 -2.04 -14.40 -7.53
CA ASN A 49 -2.47 -13.81 -8.80
C ASN A 49 -3.21 -14.73 -9.77
N SER A 50 -3.11 -16.03 -9.60
CA SER A 50 -3.65 -17.03 -10.56
C SER A 50 -4.33 -18.22 -9.92
N GLU A 51 -4.20 -18.40 -8.61
CA GLU A 51 -4.64 -19.59 -7.92
C GLU A 51 -5.26 -19.26 -6.56
N VAL A 52 -6.24 -20.04 -6.16
CA VAL A 52 -6.79 -20.05 -4.80
C VAL A 52 -6.53 -21.41 -4.14
N PHE A 53 -6.29 -21.38 -2.83
CA PHE A 53 -6.17 -22.55 -1.96
C PHE A 53 -7.38 -22.55 -1.04
N ALA A 54 -8.23 -23.57 -1.17
CA ALA A 54 -9.52 -23.60 -0.50
C ALA A 54 -9.81 -25.00 0.06
N THR A 55 -10.61 -25.05 1.11
CA THR A 55 -11.30 -26.27 1.51
C THR A 55 -12.55 -26.41 0.65
N ALA A 56 -12.69 -27.55 -0.03
CA ALA A 56 -13.84 -27.85 -0.85
C ALA A 56 -14.70 -28.96 -0.19
N GLU A 57 -16.02 -28.72 -0.09
CA GLU A 57 -16.96 -29.75 0.36
C GLU A 57 -17.15 -30.88 -0.71
N ARG A 58 -16.95 -30.51 -1.98
CA ARG A 58 -17.04 -31.43 -3.12
C ARG A 58 -15.87 -31.19 -4.07
N PHE A 59 -15.18 -32.27 -4.41
CA PHE A 59 -14.05 -32.20 -5.35
C PHE A 59 -14.56 -32.38 -6.81
N ASP A 60 -14.17 -31.42 -7.67
CA ASP A 60 -14.37 -31.51 -9.13
C ASP A 60 -13.02 -31.51 -9.84
N ALA A 61 -12.57 -32.66 -10.27
CA ALA A 61 -11.28 -32.86 -10.94
C ALA A 61 -11.09 -32.07 -12.27
N ARG A 62 -12.16 -31.45 -12.80
CA ARG A 62 -12.06 -30.57 -14.00
C ARG A 62 -11.58 -29.18 -13.67
N MET A 63 -11.77 -28.73 -12.43
CA MET A 63 -11.46 -27.38 -11.99
C MET A 63 -10.46 -27.33 -10.82
N MET A 64 -10.31 -28.44 -10.09
CA MET A 64 -9.60 -28.52 -8.83
C MET A 64 -8.43 -29.50 -8.90
N VAL A 65 -7.31 -29.10 -8.31
CA VAL A 65 -6.18 -30.00 -8.04
C VAL A 65 -6.20 -30.34 -6.55
N MET A 66 -6.28 -31.63 -6.23
CA MET A 66 -6.25 -32.12 -4.85
C MET A 66 -4.86 -31.90 -4.26
N ILE A 67 -4.79 -31.27 -3.08
CA ILE A 67 -3.55 -31.09 -2.30
C ILE A 67 -3.53 -32.03 -1.10
N ASP A 68 -4.60 -32.03 -0.30
CA ASP A 68 -4.74 -32.93 0.86
C ASP A 68 -6.22 -33.32 1.01
N GLU A 69 -6.50 -34.62 1.13
CA GLU A 69 -7.86 -35.13 1.31
C GLU A 69 -8.43 -34.81 2.71
N GLN A 70 -7.57 -34.52 3.68
CA GLN A 70 -7.94 -34.21 5.07
C GLN A 70 -7.31 -32.88 5.50
N ALA A 71 -7.90 -31.80 4.99
CA ALA A 71 -7.41 -30.45 5.26
C ALA A 71 -7.40 -30.12 6.76
N PHE A 72 -6.29 -29.56 7.24
CA PHE A 72 -6.14 -29.02 8.59
C PHE A 72 -6.40 -29.99 9.75
N ASP A 73 -6.24 -31.30 9.53
CA ASP A 73 -6.54 -32.33 10.53
C ASP A 73 -5.64 -32.31 11.76
N GLN A 74 -4.33 -32.03 11.60
CA GLN A 74 -3.34 -32.05 12.68
C GLN A 74 -2.45 -30.83 12.76
N ALA A 75 -1.97 -30.32 11.64
CA ALA A 75 -0.98 -29.23 11.61
C ALA A 75 -1.61 -27.84 11.70
N GLY A 76 -2.88 -27.69 11.28
CA GLY A 76 -3.58 -26.40 11.23
C GLY A 76 -3.00 -25.38 10.23
N VAL A 77 -1.95 -25.77 9.47
CA VAL A 77 -1.23 -24.90 8.53
C VAL A 77 -0.59 -25.70 7.41
N TYR A 78 -0.49 -25.09 6.25
CA TYR A 78 0.33 -25.54 5.13
C TYR A 78 1.29 -24.41 4.77
N THR A 79 2.45 -24.74 4.20
CA THR A 79 3.38 -23.74 3.70
C THR A 79 3.55 -23.90 2.20
N LEU A 80 3.31 -22.83 1.47
CA LEU A 80 3.66 -22.67 0.06
C LEU A 80 5.06 -22.04 0.02
N ILE A 81 6.02 -22.70 -0.60
CA ILE A 81 7.42 -22.29 -0.63
C ILE A 81 7.80 -22.07 -2.07
N TYR A 82 8.11 -20.83 -2.42
CA TYR A 82 8.62 -20.48 -3.74
C TYR A 82 10.01 -21.05 -3.94
N CYS A 83 10.15 -21.96 -4.88
CA CYS A 83 11.36 -22.68 -5.17
C CYS A 83 11.36 -23.15 -6.63
N PRO A 84 12.29 -22.70 -7.47
CA PRO A 84 12.39 -23.14 -8.87
C PRO A 84 12.49 -24.66 -8.98
N GLU A 85 11.80 -25.26 -9.95
CA GLU A 85 11.67 -26.71 -10.14
C GLU A 85 13.00 -27.48 -10.01
N GLN A 86 14.05 -26.95 -10.61
CA GLN A 86 15.39 -27.54 -10.58
C GLN A 86 16.01 -27.68 -9.18
N ASN A 87 15.53 -26.91 -8.20
CA ASN A 87 16.04 -26.89 -6.82
C ASN A 87 15.11 -27.60 -5.84
N GLN A 88 13.86 -27.87 -6.20
CA GLN A 88 12.83 -28.40 -5.29
C GLN A 88 13.22 -29.74 -4.67
N GLN A 89 13.76 -30.68 -5.44
CA GLN A 89 14.15 -31.98 -4.92
C GLN A 89 15.27 -31.88 -3.88
N LYS A 90 16.24 -31.00 -4.12
CA LYS A 90 17.33 -30.75 -3.17
C LYS A 90 16.78 -30.12 -1.88
N TYR A 91 15.94 -29.08 -2.02
CA TYR A 91 15.29 -28.40 -0.89
C TYR A 91 14.50 -29.38 -0.03
N LEU A 92 13.60 -30.17 -0.62
CA LEU A 92 12.76 -31.14 0.10
C LEU A 92 13.60 -32.17 0.87
N ALA A 93 14.68 -32.66 0.26
CA ALA A 93 15.60 -33.61 0.88
C ALA A 93 16.38 -32.97 2.05
N GLU A 94 16.90 -31.76 1.90
CA GLU A 94 17.64 -31.04 2.92
C GLU A 94 16.76 -30.68 4.12
N LYS A 95 15.52 -30.28 3.88
CA LYS A 95 14.55 -29.90 4.93
C LYS A 95 13.77 -31.09 5.50
N GLN A 96 13.93 -32.28 4.91
CA GLN A 96 13.23 -33.52 5.32
C GLN A 96 11.70 -33.37 5.30
N VAL A 97 11.16 -32.63 4.34
CA VAL A 97 9.72 -32.42 4.13
C VAL A 97 9.23 -33.07 2.84
N ASN A 98 7.97 -33.45 2.82
CA ASN A 98 7.33 -34.03 1.66
C ASN A 98 6.42 -33.01 0.97
N ALA A 99 6.57 -32.83 -0.33
CA ALA A 99 5.66 -32.03 -1.11
C ALA A 99 4.29 -32.72 -1.24
N LEU A 100 3.24 -31.96 -0.98
CA LEU A 100 1.86 -32.34 -1.27
C LEU A 100 1.45 -31.91 -2.69
N ASN A 101 1.99 -30.77 -3.14
CA ASN A 101 1.82 -30.25 -4.49
C ASN A 101 3.11 -29.60 -4.95
N GLN A 102 3.40 -29.64 -6.25
CA GLN A 102 4.56 -29.04 -6.88
C GLN A 102 4.18 -28.39 -8.21
N THR A 103 4.74 -27.23 -8.47
CA THR A 103 4.66 -26.53 -9.76
C THR A 103 6.06 -26.18 -10.22
N GLU A 104 6.21 -25.47 -11.33
CA GLU A 104 7.52 -24.98 -11.79
C GLU A 104 8.16 -23.99 -10.81
N ASN A 105 7.32 -23.27 -10.03
CA ASN A 105 7.75 -22.13 -9.22
C ASN A 105 7.69 -22.38 -7.71
N TYR A 106 6.88 -23.33 -7.23
CA TYR A 106 6.70 -23.55 -5.80
C TYR A 106 6.39 -25.00 -5.43
N VAL A 107 6.55 -25.30 -4.14
CA VAL A 107 6.08 -26.54 -3.49
C VAL A 107 5.13 -26.22 -2.35
N VAL A 108 4.14 -27.07 -2.10
CA VAL A 108 3.26 -27.00 -0.92
C VAL A 108 3.60 -28.15 0.00
N VAL A 109 3.84 -27.85 1.27
CA VAL A 109 4.12 -28.83 2.32
C VAL A 109 3.12 -28.69 3.47
N LYS A 110 2.93 -29.74 4.26
CA LYS A 110 2.12 -29.70 5.48
C LYS A 110 2.94 -29.21 6.65
N GLY A 111 2.42 -28.27 7.43
CA GLY A 111 3.10 -27.63 8.56
C GLY A 111 3.88 -26.38 8.17
N MET A 112 4.48 -25.75 9.18
CA MET A 112 5.40 -24.61 8.96
C MET A 112 6.72 -25.10 8.36
N ALA A 113 7.25 -24.40 7.38
CA ALA A 113 8.51 -24.72 6.74
C ALA A 113 9.36 -23.46 6.48
N VAL A 114 10.67 -23.66 6.45
CA VAL A 114 11.64 -22.58 6.18
C VAL A 114 11.63 -22.21 4.71
N PRO A 115 11.67 -20.92 4.34
CA PRO A 115 11.82 -20.49 2.94
C PRO A 115 13.02 -21.13 2.23
N TYR A 116 12.93 -21.21 0.90
CA TYR A 116 14.06 -21.57 0.06
C TYR A 116 14.87 -20.31 -0.24
N LYS A 117 16.09 -20.21 0.28
CA LYS A 117 16.95 -19.02 0.18
C LYS A 117 16.20 -17.73 0.58
N ASN A 118 16.31 -16.70 -0.29
CA ASN A 118 15.64 -15.41 -0.14
C ASN A 118 14.22 -15.42 -0.75
N ASP A 119 13.83 -16.51 -1.41
CA ASP A 119 12.50 -16.63 -1.99
C ASP A 119 11.48 -16.86 -0.85
N GLY A 120 10.37 -16.17 -0.91
CA GLY A 120 9.37 -16.17 0.15
C GLY A 120 8.74 -17.53 0.45
N ALA A 121 8.10 -17.62 1.58
CA ALA A 121 7.21 -18.73 1.93
C ALA A 121 5.93 -18.15 2.51
N VAL A 122 4.79 -18.69 2.06
CA VAL A 122 3.47 -18.27 2.52
C VAL A 122 2.85 -19.37 3.38
N ALA A 123 2.45 -19.01 4.60
CA ALA A 123 1.71 -19.91 5.48
C ALA A 123 0.21 -19.84 5.16
N ILE A 124 -0.38 -20.97 4.79
CA ILE A 124 -1.80 -21.12 4.53
C ILE A 124 -2.45 -21.64 5.81
N PHE A 125 -3.15 -20.77 6.53
CA PHE A 125 -3.81 -21.10 7.78
C PHE A 125 -5.25 -21.60 7.56
N ASN A 126 -5.78 -22.31 8.54
CA ASN A 126 -7.21 -22.66 8.58
C ASN A 126 -8.05 -21.45 9.02
N LYS A 127 -8.07 -20.44 8.21
CA LYS A 127 -8.90 -19.24 8.33
C LYS A 127 -9.46 -18.90 6.94
N GLU A 128 -10.57 -18.20 6.90
CA GLU A 128 -11.16 -17.74 5.66
C GLU A 128 -10.45 -16.46 5.20
N ALA A 129 -9.91 -16.49 3.99
CA ALA A 129 -9.40 -15.28 3.34
C ALA A 129 -10.56 -14.37 2.93
N GLN A 130 -10.30 -13.08 2.86
CA GLN A 130 -11.30 -12.10 2.42
C GLN A 130 -10.94 -11.58 1.04
N LEU A 131 -11.94 -11.43 0.18
CA LEU A 131 -11.73 -10.76 -1.10
C LEU A 131 -11.71 -9.24 -0.86
N PRO A 132 -10.65 -8.54 -1.26
CA PRO A 132 -10.57 -7.10 -1.16
C PRO A 132 -11.76 -6.41 -1.81
N LYS A 133 -12.38 -5.48 -1.08
CA LYS A 133 -13.57 -4.74 -1.53
C LYS A 133 -13.18 -3.30 -1.83
N LEU A 134 -13.64 -2.82 -2.96
CA LEU A 134 -13.61 -1.38 -3.22
C LEU A 134 -14.74 -0.74 -2.42
N THR A 135 -14.41 -0.01 -1.36
CA THR A 135 -15.41 0.69 -0.53
C THR A 135 -15.87 2.00 -1.17
N ARG A 136 -14.99 2.59 -1.98
CA ARG A 136 -15.23 3.79 -2.80
C ARG A 136 -14.26 3.81 -3.99
N ASP A 137 -14.61 4.54 -5.05
CA ASP A 137 -13.71 4.73 -6.19
C ASP A 137 -12.47 5.54 -5.76
N PHE A 138 -11.31 5.15 -6.28
CA PHE A 138 -10.11 5.97 -6.14
C PHE A 138 -10.25 7.27 -6.96
N PRO A 139 -9.66 8.39 -6.50
CA PRO A 139 -9.67 9.61 -7.28
C PRO A 139 -8.96 9.41 -8.64
N VAL A 140 -9.48 10.03 -9.68
CA VAL A 140 -8.80 10.10 -10.98
C VAL A 140 -8.00 11.39 -11.02
N VAL A 141 -6.68 11.25 -11.00
CA VAL A 141 -5.76 12.39 -11.05
C VAL A 141 -5.55 12.78 -12.50
N THR A 142 -5.89 14.01 -12.86
CA THR A 142 -5.80 14.52 -14.25
C THR A 142 -4.77 15.63 -14.41
N GLU A 143 -4.37 16.27 -13.32
CA GLU A 143 -3.37 17.33 -13.26
C GLU A 143 -2.69 17.32 -11.90
N GLU A 144 -1.50 17.90 -11.81
CA GLU A 144 -0.78 18.01 -10.55
C GLU A 144 -1.48 18.99 -9.59
N ASN A 145 -1.68 18.58 -8.35
CA ASN A 145 -1.98 19.49 -7.26
C ASN A 145 -0.67 20.16 -6.79
N ILE A 146 -0.64 21.50 -6.80
CA ILE A 146 0.56 22.28 -6.45
C ILE A 146 1.01 21.98 -5.03
N THR A 147 0.11 21.93 -4.07
CA THR A 147 0.42 21.66 -2.65
C THR A 147 1.01 20.26 -2.48
N ILE A 148 0.47 19.26 -3.20
CA ILE A 148 1.02 17.89 -3.17
C ILE A 148 2.42 17.86 -3.82
N ARG A 149 2.62 18.56 -4.94
CA ARG A 149 3.94 18.71 -5.57
C ARG A 149 4.95 19.37 -4.61
N GLU A 150 4.53 20.37 -3.85
CA GLU A 150 5.36 21.00 -2.82
C GLU A 150 5.72 20.04 -1.68
N MET A 151 4.78 19.19 -1.24
CA MET A 151 5.07 18.12 -0.28
C MET A 151 6.12 17.16 -0.82
N MET A 152 5.95 16.66 -2.04
CA MET A 152 6.90 15.76 -2.69
C MET A 152 8.30 16.36 -2.78
N ASN A 153 8.40 17.66 -3.10
CA ASN A 153 9.68 18.36 -3.20
C ASN A 153 10.40 18.54 -1.85
N GLN A 154 9.71 18.33 -0.72
CA GLN A 154 10.31 18.38 0.63
C GLN A 154 10.98 17.08 1.05
N VAL A 155 10.86 16.00 0.27
CA VAL A 155 11.53 14.73 0.56
C VAL A 155 13.04 14.94 0.51
N ASN A 156 13.69 14.64 1.64
CA ASN A 156 15.10 14.92 1.85
C ASN A 156 15.92 13.62 1.92
N MET A 157 16.84 13.44 0.98
CA MET A 157 17.71 12.27 0.91
C MET A 157 18.58 12.09 2.17
N ASP A 158 19.08 13.19 2.76
CA ASP A 158 19.87 13.09 3.99
C ASP A 158 19.03 12.58 5.17
N SER A 159 17.73 12.93 5.22
CA SER A 159 16.78 12.42 6.22
C SER A 159 16.52 10.93 6.04
N LEU A 160 16.31 10.49 4.79
CA LEU A 160 16.16 9.06 4.45
C LEU A 160 17.41 8.29 4.85
N GLN A 161 18.59 8.76 4.41
CA GLN A 161 19.86 8.12 4.73
C GLN A 161 20.13 8.06 6.25
N ALA A 162 19.82 9.12 6.99
CA ALA A 162 20.02 9.15 8.45
C ALA A 162 19.13 8.13 9.16
N THR A 163 17.89 7.92 8.69
CA THR A 163 16.98 6.91 9.22
C THR A 163 17.47 5.49 8.91
N VAL A 164 17.87 5.23 7.67
CA VAL A 164 18.44 3.93 7.27
C VAL A 164 19.70 3.62 8.06
N GLN A 165 20.62 4.62 8.19
CA GLN A 165 21.85 4.44 8.96
C GLN A 165 21.55 4.11 10.42
N HIS A 166 20.60 4.81 11.05
CA HIS A 166 20.24 4.56 12.44
C HIS A 166 19.73 3.13 12.66
N LEU A 167 18.85 2.65 11.77
CA LEU A 167 18.31 1.30 11.87
C LEU A 167 19.37 0.23 11.54
N GLN A 168 20.22 0.46 10.55
CA GLN A 168 21.36 -0.39 10.22
C GLN A 168 22.32 -0.53 11.41
N ASP A 169 22.55 0.54 12.18
CA ASP A 169 23.51 0.56 13.29
C ASP A 169 23.10 -0.35 14.45
N TYR A 170 21.83 -0.76 14.54
CA TYR A 170 21.42 -1.83 15.48
C TYR A 170 22.06 -3.18 15.13
N GLN A 171 22.55 -3.40 13.91
CA GLN A 171 23.19 -4.61 13.42
C GLN A 171 22.35 -5.89 13.47
N ASN A 172 21.21 -5.86 14.14
CA ASN A 172 20.30 -6.98 14.30
C ASN A 172 18.96 -6.46 14.84
N ARG A 173 17.90 -6.60 14.04
CA ARG A 173 16.51 -6.29 14.42
C ARG A 173 15.61 -7.52 14.28
N ILE A 174 16.18 -8.72 14.51
CA ILE A 174 15.40 -9.97 14.46
C ILE A 174 14.19 -9.85 15.41
N TRP A 175 13.06 -10.27 14.96
CA TRP A 175 11.69 -10.09 15.45
C TRP A 175 11.48 -10.03 16.98
N ASN A 176 12.30 -10.71 17.76
CA ASN A 176 12.22 -10.78 19.24
C ASN A 176 13.53 -10.40 19.94
N SER A 177 14.47 -9.79 19.23
CA SER A 177 15.72 -9.32 19.82
C SER A 177 15.51 -8.02 20.60
N ASP A 178 16.35 -7.75 21.60
CA ASP A 178 16.32 -6.50 22.37
C ASP A 178 16.42 -5.26 21.44
N ASN A 179 17.18 -5.38 20.36
CA ASN A 179 17.31 -4.30 19.38
C ASN A 179 16.04 -4.08 18.55
N ALA A 180 15.27 -5.13 18.27
CA ALA A 180 13.97 -4.96 17.61
C ALA A 180 12.99 -4.19 18.51
N PHE A 181 12.93 -4.50 19.81
CA PHE A 181 12.15 -3.71 20.77
C PHE A 181 12.65 -2.25 20.85
N THR A 182 13.98 -2.05 20.89
CA THR A 182 14.56 -0.70 20.90
C THR A 182 14.27 0.07 19.63
N ALA A 183 14.27 -0.59 18.47
CA ALA A 183 13.90 0.02 17.20
C ALA A 183 12.41 0.42 17.17
N SER A 184 11.52 -0.44 17.67
CA SER A 184 10.10 -0.11 17.83
C SER A 184 9.90 1.13 18.71
N ASP A 185 10.57 1.20 19.88
CA ASP A 185 10.52 2.35 20.79
C ASP A 185 11.04 3.63 20.10
N TRP A 186 12.12 3.54 19.33
CA TRP A 186 12.69 4.66 18.60
C TRP A 186 11.73 5.16 17.51
N ILE A 187 11.13 4.26 16.73
CA ILE A 187 10.14 4.61 15.70
C ILE A 187 8.92 5.29 16.35
N ALA A 188 8.42 4.76 17.47
CA ALA A 188 7.32 5.36 18.21
C ALA A 188 7.66 6.78 18.66
N GLY A 189 8.83 6.99 19.26
CA GLY A 189 9.28 8.31 19.68
C GLY A 189 9.46 9.31 18.50
N ARG A 190 9.82 8.81 17.30
CA ARG A 190 9.87 9.64 16.08
C ARG A 190 8.47 10.09 15.65
N MET A 191 7.50 9.18 15.65
CA MET A 191 6.11 9.47 15.30
C MET A 191 5.45 10.40 16.33
N GLU A 192 5.68 10.18 17.63
CA GLU A 192 5.21 11.05 18.72
C GLU A 192 5.75 12.50 18.58
N ALA A 193 7.04 12.64 18.22
CA ALA A 193 7.66 13.94 18.01
C ALA A 193 7.05 14.73 16.84
N LEU A 194 6.40 14.06 15.90
CA LEU A 194 5.63 14.64 14.80
C LEU A 194 4.19 15.01 15.17
N GLY A 195 3.76 14.71 16.41
CA GLY A 195 2.42 14.99 16.90
C GLY A 195 1.35 13.97 16.47
N LEU A 196 1.75 12.81 16.00
CA LEU A 196 0.83 11.70 15.68
C LEU A 196 0.23 11.09 16.95
N GLU A 197 -0.98 10.56 16.84
CA GLU A 197 -1.53 9.65 17.86
C GLU A 197 -0.83 8.29 17.70
N VAL A 198 0.06 7.93 18.65
CA VAL A 198 0.90 6.74 18.52
C VAL A 198 0.42 5.62 19.43
N GLU A 199 0.37 4.42 18.88
CA GLU A 199 0.12 3.17 19.59
C GLU A 199 1.23 2.16 19.28
N GLN A 200 1.71 1.45 20.31
CA GLN A 200 2.50 0.24 20.15
C GLN A 200 1.61 -0.98 20.36
N GLN A 201 1.26 -1.68 19.27
CA GLN A 201 0.42 -2.87 19.31
C GLN A 201 1.25 -4.11 19.64
N ALA A 202 1.09 -4.64 20.86
CA ALA A 202 1.73 -5.89 21.27
C ALA A 202 1.05 -7.11 20.62
N PHE A 203 1.85 -8.07 20.19
CA PHE A 203 1.39 -9.36 19.68
C PHE A 203 2.38 -10.48 19.98
N ASN A 204 1.93 -11.73 19.85
CA ASN A 204 2.78 -12.91 19.95
C ASN A 204 2.93 -13.54 18.56
N ALA A 205 4.13 -14.06 18.29
CA ALA A 205 4.41 -14.82 17.09
C ALA A 205 4.73 -16.28 17.46
N ASN A 206 4.33 -17.19 16.58
CA ASN A 206 4.67 -18.61 16.66
C ASN A 206 5.41 -19.00 15.38
N THR A 207 6.66 -18.63 15.35
CA THR A 207 7.51 -18.74 14.17
C THR A 207 8.24 -20.08 14.15
N TRP A 208 8.85 -20.39 13.01
CA TRP A 208 9.77 -21.54 12.90
C TRP A 208 11.08 -21.38 13.72
N MET A 209 11.39 -20.15 14.17
CA MET A 209 12.51 -19.87 15.10
C MET A 209 12.10 -19.95 16.58
N GLY A 210 10.82 -20.04 16.91
CA GLY A 210 10.31 -20.08 18.26
C GLY A 210 9.01 -19.32 18.44
N SER A 211 8.51 -19.31 19.66
CA SER A 211 7.24 -18.67 20.01
C SER A 211 7.45 -17.69 21.16
N GLY A 212 6.76 -16.57 21.12
CA GLY A 212 6.82 -15.57 22.19
C GLY A 212 6.33 -14.19 21.75
N ALA A 213 6.58 -13.20 22.61
CA ALA A 213 6.30 -11.81 22.28
C ALA A 213 7.23 -11.32 21.17
N ALA A 214 6.68 -10.74 20.14
CA ALA A 214 7.42 -10.00 19.12
C ALA A 214 7.60 -8.54 19.54
N ALA A 215 8.57 -7.85 18.94
CA ALA A 215 8.64 -6.40 19.03
C ALA A 215 7.34 -5.80 18.47
N PRO A 216 6.68 -4.86 19.20
CA PRO A 216 5.34 -4.41 18.87
C PRO A 216 5.30 -3.61 17.57
N ASN A 217 4.20 -3.69 16.84
CA ASN A 217 3.92 -2.77 15.75
C ASN A 217 3.85 -1.33 16.29
N VAL A 218 4.30 -0.38 15.50
CA VAL A 218 4.13 1.05 15.77
C VAL A 218 3.12 1.62 14.79
N ILE A 219 2.07 2.26 15.30
CA ILE A 219 0.96 2.79 14.51
C ILE A 219 0.80 4.26 14.88
N GLY A 220 1.08 5.16 13.93
CA GLY A 220 0.90 6.60 14.09
C GLY A 220 -0.28 7.08 13.25
N ILE A 221 -1.21 7.84 13.85
CA ILE A 221 -2.42 8.31 13.17
C ILE A 221 -2.41 9.83 13.10
N GLN A 222 -2.50 10.36 11.88
CA GLN A 222 -2.84 11.74 11.58
C GLN A 222 -4.33 11.83 11.30
N ARG A 223 -5.10 12.49 12.19
CA ARG A 223 -6.55 12.55 12.05
C ARG A 223 -6.98 13.48 10.93
N GLY A 224 -7.87 13.00 10.10
CA GLY A 224 -8.58 13.79 9.12
C GLY A 224 -9.58 14.74 9.78
N THR A 225 -9.77 15.92 9.19
CA THR A 225 -10.63 16.96 9.76
C THR A 225 -12.12 16.77 9.44
N LYS A 226 -12.43 16.07 8.36
CA LYS A 226 -13.79 15.89 7.85
C LYS A 226 -14.30 14.45 7.99
N TYR A 227 -13.43 13.49 7.72
CA TYR A 227 -13.72 12.06 7.78
C TYR A 227 -12.68 11.33 8.64
N PRO A 228 -12.67 11.59 9.98
CA PRO A 228 -11.63 11.06 10.87
C PRO A 228 -11.64 9.54 11.03
N ASP A 229 -12.75 8.88 10.68
CA ASP A 229 -12.93 7.44 10.78
C ASP A 229 -12.77 6.71 9.43
N THR A 230 -12.31 7.42 8.40
CA THR A 230 -11.93 6.86 7.10
C THR A 230 -10.44 7.06 6.89
N TYR A 231 -9.74 6.01 6.49
CA TYR A 231 -8.28 5.95 6.56
C TYR A 231 -7.65 5.59 5.22
N VAL A 232 -6.50 6.18 4.93
CA VAL A 232 -5.51 5.63 4.01
C VAL A 232 -4.29 5.22 4.81
N VAL A 233 -3.70 4.07 4.49
CA VAL A 233 -2.63 3.48 5.30
C VAL A 233 -1.38 3.30 4.45
N CYS A 234 -0.22 3.68 5.00
CA CYS A 234 1.07 3.24 4.49
C CYS A 234 1.85 2.53 5.59
N GLY A 235 2.66 1.56 5.21
CA GLY A 235 3.41 0.79 6.20
C GLY A 235 4.67 0.17 5.62
N SER A 236 5.49 -0.33 6.54
CA SER A 236 6.76 -0.98 6.29
C SER A 236 7.06 -1.88 7.47
N HIS A 237 7.73 -3.01 7.29
CA HIS A 237 8.27 -3.72 8.44
C HIS A 237 9.61 -3.10 8.88
N PHE A 238 9.95 -3.30 10.16
CA PHE A 238 11.19 -2.79 10.71
C PHE A 238 12.12 -3.89 11.25
N ASP A 239 11.63 -5.11 11.39
CA ASP A 239 12.50 -6.24 11.70
C ASP A 239 13.43 -6.53 10.52
N SER A 240 14.48 -7.26 10.77
CA SER A 240 15.47 -7.67 9.78
C SER A 240 15.88 -9.11 10.01
N PHE A 241 16.34 -9.77 8.97
CA PHE A 241 16.72 -11.16 9.01
C PHE A 241 18.05 -11.42 8.28
N SER A 242 18.82 -12.39 8.75
CA SER A 242 19.86 -13.05 7.98
C SER A 242 20.01 -14.50 8.42
N TYR A 243 20.35 -15.37 7.47
CA TYR A 243 20.56 -16.78 7.79
C TYR A 243 21.75 -16.97 8.76
N GLU A 244 22.79 -16.15 8.66
CA GLU A 244 23.95 -16.17 9.53
C GLU A 244 23.60 -15.77 10.97
N ALA A 245 22.84 -14.70 11.14
CA ALA A 245 22.42 -14.21 12.45
C ALA A 245 21.46 -15.20 13.13
N MET A 246 20.60 -15.87 12.38
CA MET A 246 19.70 -16.91 12.87
C MET A 246 20.43 -18.04 13.60
N TYR A 247 21.60 -18.43 13.11
CA TYR A 247 22.43 -19.48 13.73
C TYR A 247 23.42 -18.93 14.76
N GLY A 248 23.30 -17.65 15.14
CA GLY A 248 24.12 -17.01 16.17
C GLY A 248 25.53 -16.64 15.71
N GLY A 249 25.76 -16.55 14.40
CA GLY A 249 27.07 -16.33 13.82
C GLY A 249 27.25 -15.05 12.98
N GLY A 250 26.26 -14.18 12.88
CA GLY A 250 26.33 -13.02 12.01
C GLY A 250 25.49 -11.84 12.45
N THR A 251 25.47 -10.81 11.61
CA THR A 251 24.59 -9.65 11.75
C THR A 251 23.48 -9.70 10.70
N CYS A 252 22.42 -8.92 10.90
CA CYS A 252 21.37 -8.66 9.93
C CYS A 252 21.03 -7.17 9.95
N PRO A 253 21.86 -6.33 9.32
CA PRO A 253 21.72 -4.89 9.37
C PRO A 253 20.41 -4.41 8.74
N GLY A 254 19.90 -5.10 7.71
CA GLY A 254 18.61 -4.84 7.08
C GLY A 254 18.50 -3.39 6.61
N ALA A 255 19.48 -2.91 5.83
CA ALA A 255 19.48 -1.52 5.39
C ALA A 255 18.45 -1.29 4.29
N ASP A 256 18.43 -2.17 3.29
CA ASP A 256 17.44 -2.15 2.22
C ASP A 256 16.19 -2.87 2.66
N ASP A 257 16.34 -4.04 3.25
CA ASP A 257 15.30 -4.89 3.80
C ASP A 257 15.29 -4.83 5.35
N ASN A 258 14.51 -3.90 6.03
CA ASN A 258 13.69 -2.91 5.34
C ASN A 258 13.78 -1.55 6.06
N ALA A 259 15.01 -1.08 6.32
CA ALA A 259 15.17 0.27 6.87
C ALA A 259 14.82 1.37 5.83
N THR A 260 14.94 1.07 4.52
CA THR A 260 14.53 2.00 3.45
C THR A 260 13.03 2.25 3.45
N GLY A 261 12.22 1.22 3.64
CA GLY A 261 10.78 1.35 3.77
C GLY A 261 10.36 2.13 5.01
N VAL A 262 10.97 1.83 6.18
CA VAL A 262 10.73 2.62 7.41
C VAL A 262 11.09 4.08 7.20
N ALA A 263 12.20 4.37 6.50
CA ALA A 263 12.62 5.72 6.18
C ALA A 263 11.56 6.45 5.33
N SER A 264 11.00 5.78 4.33
CA SER A 264 9.93 6.33 3.49
C SER A 264 8.66 6.64 4.29
N VAL A 265 8.25 5.76 5.21
CA VAL A 265 7.08 5.97 6.08
C VAL A 265 7.30 7.16 7.02
N LEU A 266 8.45 7.23 7.71
CA LEU A 266 8.77 8.32 8.64
C LEU A 266 8.96 9.67 7.94
N GLU A 267 9.56 9.68 6.75
CA GLU A 267 9.75 10.91 5.95
C GLU A 267 8.41 11.40 5.40
N SER A 268 7.53 10.50 4.94
CA SER A 268 6.15 10.83 4.57
C SER A 268 5.40 11.46 5.74
N ALA A 269 5.48 10.85 6.93
CA ALA A 269 4.87 11.40 8.14
C ALA A 269 5.43 12.79 8.49
N ARG A 270 6.77 12.97 8.44
CA ARG A 270 7.42 14.25 8.73
C ARG A 270 6.91 15.40 7.86
N ILE A 271 6.66 15.10 6.59
CA ILE A 271 6.19 16.11 5.64
C ILE A 271 4.68 16.32 5.82
N MET A 272 3.91 15.23 5.78
CA MET A 272 2.45 15.33 5.71
C MET A 272 1.81 15.83 7.00
N THR A 273 2.42 15.63 8.17
CA THR A 273 1.93 16.20 9.45
C THR A 273 1.97 17.73 9.51
N GLN A 274 2.60 18.40 8.55
CA GLN A 274 2.60 19.85 8.43
C GLN A 274 1.36 20.38 7.69
N TYR A 275 0.51 19.48 7.17
CA TYR A 275 -0.67 19.80 6.37
C TYR A 275 -1.91 19.17 6.99
N GLU A 276 -3.08 19.70 6.66
CA GLU A 276 -4.36 19.15 7.06
C GLU A 276 -5.00 18.37 5.88
N PHE A 277 -5.70 17.28 6.21
CA PHE A 277 -6.36 16.42 5.24
C PHE A 277 -7.82 16.17 5.63
N GLU A 278 -8.67 15.87 4.63
CA GLU A 278 -10.07 15.50 4.91
C GLU A 278 -10.17 14.13 5.58
N TYR A 279 -9.39 13.14 5.12
CA TYR A 279 -9.36 11.77 5.64
C TYR A 279 -8.13 11.54 6.53
N SER A 280 -8.23 10.57 7.42
CA SER A 280 -7.11 10.17 8.28
C SER A 280 -6.04 9.40 7.53
N ILE A 281 -4.78 9.62 7.92
CA ILE A 281 -3.63 8.89 7.38
C ILE A 281 -3.01 8.08 8.52
N VAL A 282 -2.72 6.81 8.25
CA VAL A 282 -2.08 5.90 9.21
C VAL A 282 -0.69 5.52 8.69
N TYR A 283 0.30 5.72 9.52
CA TYR A 283 1.70 5.36 9.29
C TYR A 283 2.05 4.17 10.17
N CYS A 284 2.45 3.05 9.57
CA CYS A 284 2.71 1.81 10.28
C CYS A 284 4.16 1.37 10.14
N ALA A 285 4.71 0.83 11.24
CA ALA A 285 5.93 0.03 11.20
C ALA A 285 5.63 -1.31 11.87
N TYR A 286 5.80 -2.42 11.14
CA TYR A 286 5.45 -3.76 11.59
C TYR A 286 6.67 -4.52 12.08
N GLY A 287 6.49 -5.31 13.15
CA GLY A 287 7.49 -6.26 13.60
C GLY A 287 7.19 -7.67 13.10
N CYS A 288 8.23 -8.51 12.97
CA CYS A 288 8.08 -9.93 12.68
C CYS A 288 7.44 -10.23 11.29
N GLU A 289 7.74 -9.41 10.30
CA GLU A 289 7.40 -9.66 8.91
C GLU A 289 8.16 -10.87 8.39
N GLU A 290 9.46 -10.88 8.57
CA GLU A 290 10.46 -11.84 8.12
C GLU A 290 10.19 -13.30 8.57
N MET A 291 9.34 -13.44 9.56
CA MET A 291 8.94 -14.74 10.08
C MET A 291 7.59 -15.21 9.54
N GLY A 292 6.95 -14.44 8.67
CA GLY A 292 5.67 -14.75 8.02
C GLY A 292 4.57 -13.75 8.32
N LEU A 293 4.83 -12.46 8.14
CA LEU A 293 3.88 -11.34 8.17
C LEU A 293 3.12 -11.16 9.51
N TYR A 294 3.68 -11.62 10.63
CA TYR A 294 2.93 -11.67 11.91
C TYR A 294 2.45 -10.29 12.37
N GLY A 295 3.26 -9.25 12.19
CA GLY A 295 2.91 -7.89 12.62
C GLY A 295 1.77 -7.29 11.79
N SER A 296 1.90 -7.27 10.48
CA SER A 296 0.86 -6.76 9.59
C SER A 296 -0.42 -7.60 9.66
N GLU A 297 -0.30 -8.92 9.82
CA GLU A 297 -1.43 -9.82 10.04
C GLU A 297 -2.20 -9.45 11.33
N ALA A 298 -1.49 -9.19 12.43
CA ALA A 298 -2.10 -8.79 13.69
C ALA A 298 -2.83 -7.43 13.55
N TYR A 299 -2.26 -6.50 12.78
CA TYR A 299 -2.88 -5.20 12.57
C TYR A 299 -4.06 -5.27 11.60
N ALA A 300 -3.90 -5.87 10.43
CA ALA A 300 -4.96 -6.01 9.44
C ALA A 300 -6.17 -6.80 9.98
N SER A 301 -5.92 -7.86 10.75
CA SER A 301 -6.96 -8.63 11.45
C SER A 301 -7.74 -7.75 12.44
N ARG A 302 -7.05 -6.91 13.23
CA ARG A 302 -7.69 -5.96 14.14
C ARG A 302 -8.52 -4.94 13.36
N CYS A 303 -7.98 -4.34 12.30
CA CYS A 303 -8.72 -3.39 11.47
C CYS A 303 -10.03 -3.99 10.94
N GLN A 304 -9.98 -5.24 10.47
CA GLN A 304 -11.16 -5.96 10.01
C GLN A 304 -12.17 -6.20 11.14
N GLN A 305 -11.70 -6.64 12.31
CA GLN A 305 -12.58 -6.91 13.47
C GLN A 305 -13.26 -5.63 13.99
N GLU A 306 -12.56 -4.51 13.96
CA GLU A 306 -13.08 -3.18 14.35
C GLU A 306 -13.92 -2.53 13.23
N GLY A 307 -13.92 -3.10 12.03
CA GLY A 307 -14.64 -2.56 10.88
C GLY A 307 -14.08 -1.24 10.37
N MET A 308 -12.77 -1.03 10.45
CA MET A 308 -12.13 0.20 9.98
C MET A 308 -12.35 0.41 8.48
N ASP A 309 -12.76 1.61 8.11
CA ASP A 309 -12.96 2.02 6.70
C ASP A 309 -11.62 2.45 6.09
N ILE A 310 -10.84 1.48 5.59
CA ILE A 310 -9.54 1.71 4.93
C ILE A 310 -9.76 1.77 3.41
N ILE A 311 -9.41 2.90 2.80
CA ILE A 311 -9.52 3.14 1.35
C ILE A 311 -8.47 2.32 0.59
N GLY A 312 -7.22 2.33 1.08
CA GLY A 312 -6.11 1.61 0.46
C GLY A 312 -4.90 1.53 1.38
N TYR A 313 -4.05 0.54 1.10
CA TYR A 313 -2.79 0.29 1.79
C TYR A 313 -1.62 0.34 0.80
N PHE A 314 -0.59 1.11 1.14
CA PHE A 314 0.64 1.27 0.37
C PHE A 314 1.81 0.69 1.16
N ASN A 315 2.35 -0.42 0.67
CA ASN A 315 3.51 -1.07 1.26
C ASN A 315 4.81 -0.39 0.85
N ASN A 316 5.71 -0.20 1.79
CA ASN A 316 7.06 0.33 1.54
C ASN A 316 8.06 -0.73 1.98
N ASP A 317 8.69 -1.38 1.01
CA ASP A 317 9.60 -2.48 1.28
C ASP A 317 10.63 -2.57 0.15
N MET A 318 11.90 -2.49 0.49
CA MET A 318 13.04 -2.48 -0.42
C MET A 318 12.91 -1.45 -1.56
N ASN A 319 13.49 -0.29 -1.37
CA ASN A 319 13.43 0.80 -2.34
C ASN A 319 14.77 1.53 -2.51
N GLY A 320 15.89 0.87 -2.20
CA GLY A 320 17.21 1.47 -2.18
C GLY A 320 18.24 0.83 -3.10
N TYR A 321 17.98 -0.34 -3.68
CA TYR A 321 18.94 -0.99 -4.56
C TYR A 321 18.69 -0.65 -6.03
N LEU A 322 19.69 -0.07 -6.65
CA LEU A 322 19.72 0.19 -8.08
C LEU A 322 20.98 -0.45 -8.68
N ASN A 323 20.79 -1.34 -9.65
CA ASN A 323 21.91 -1.95 -10.35
C ASN A 323 22.73 -0.88 -11.10
N PRO A 324 24.07 -0.99 -11.12
CA PRO A 324 24.91 -0.03 -11.81
C PRO A 324 24.56 0.10 -13.30
N GLY A 325 24.14 1.28 -13.71
CA GLY A 325 23.80 1.62 -15.09
C GLY A 325 22.34 1.46 -15.47
N ASP A 326 21.50 0.94 -14.58
CA ASP A 326 20.06 0.88 -14.79
C ASP A 326 19.40 2.24 -14.49
N PRO A 327 18.35 2.61 -15.23
CA PRO A 327 17.54 3.77 -14.88
C PRO A 327 16.69 3.45 -13.64
N ILE A 328 16.41 4.47 -12.82
CA ILE A 328 15.43 4.34 -11.75
C ILE A 328 14.07 4.00 -12.35
N HIS A 329 13.38 3.05 -11.75
CA HIS A 329 12.02 2.64 -12.09
C HIS A 329 11.34 2.08 -10.83
N ILE A 330 10.03 1.85 -10.92
CA ILE A 330 9.25 1.22 -9.87
C ILE A 330 8.52 0.01 -10.45
N ASP A 331 8.67 -1.14 -9.81
CA ASP A 331 7.85 -2.31 -10.07
C ASP A 331 6.69 -2.34 -9.08
N CYS A 332 5.49 -1.97 -9.55
CA CYS A 332 4.29 -1.99 -8.73
C CYS A 332 3.70 -3.39 -8.71
N ILE A 333 3.92 -4.11 -7.62
CA ILE A 333 3.48 -5.49 -7.43
C ILE A 333 2.08 -5.48 -6.83
N TYR A 334 1.14 -6.10 -7.51
CA TYR A 334 -0.20 -6.33 -6.97
C TYR A 334 -0.95 -7.45 -7.68
N PRO A 335 -1.77 -8.22 -6.95
CA PRO A 335 -2.62 -9.24 -7.53
C PRO A 335 -3.81 -8.64 -8.30
N ASN A 336 -4.36 -9.39 -9.26
CA ASN A 336 -5.56 -8.99 -10.00
C ASN A 336 -6.74 -8.62 -9.08
N ALA A 337 -6.77 -9.15 -7.86
CA ALA A 337 -7.82 -8.86 -6.88
C ALA A 337 -7.87 -7.39 -6.46
N VAL A 338 -6.76 -6.66 -6.57
CA VAL A 338 -6.64 -5.26 -6.15
C VAL A 338 -6.27 -4.32 -7.31
N GLU A 339 -6.57 -4.69 -8.55
CA GLU A 339 -6.32 -3.89 -9.75
C GLU A 339 -6.73 -2.40 -9.61
N PRO A 340 -7.86 -2.04 -8.93
CA PRO A 340 -8.23 -0.63 -8.79
C PRO A 340 -7.18 0.25 -8.12
N ILE A 341 -6.56 -0.19 -7.01
CA ILE A 341 -5.51 0.59 -6.35
C ILE A 341 -4.21 0.60 -7.16
N GLY A 342 -3.88 -0.49 -7.86
CA GLY A 342 -2.75 -0.53 -8.77
C GLY A 342 -2.92 0.45 -9.93
N THR A 343 -4.09 0.48 -10.56
CA THR A 343 -4.43 1.45 -11.62
C THR A 343 -4.34 2.88 -11.10
N TYR A 344 -4.82 3.14 -9.90
CA TYR A 344 -4.68 4.45 -9.25
C TYR A 344 -3.21 4.84 -9.06
N TYR A 345 -2.37 3.95 -8.55
CA TYR A 345 -0.94 4.20 -8.37
C TYR A 345 -0.25 4.57 -9.69
N MET A 346 -0.55 3.82 -10.77
CA MET A 346 -0.04 4.11 -12.11
C MET A 346 -0.50 5.49 -12.59
N ASN A 347 -1.76 5.86 -12.37
CA ASN A 347 -2.30 7.16 -12.75
C ASN A 347 -1.62 8.33 -12.01
N VAL A 348 -1.36 8.20 -10.71
CA VAL A 348 -0.56 9.20 -9.96
C VAL A 348 0.84 9.34 -10.58
N GLY A 349 1.48 8.20 -10.90
CA GLY A 349 2.79 8.21 -11.54
C GLY A 349 2.79 8.91 -12.90
N GLU A 350 1.81 8.63 -13.76
CA GLU A 350 1.67 9.27 -15.07
C GLU A 350 1.54 10.80 -14.97
N VAL A 351 0.86 11.31 -13.95
CA VAL A 351 0.65 12.75 -13.75
C VAL A 351 1.86 13.40 -13.08
N TYR A 352 2.36 12.84 -11.98
CA TYR A 352 3.41 13.48 -11.20
C TYR A 352 4.83 13.15 -11.66
N PHE A 353 5.04 12.00 -12.29
CA PHE A 353 6.36 11.52 -12.73
C PHE A 353 6.29 10.90 -14.14
N PRO A 354 5.92 11.67 -15.19
CA PRO A 354 5.71 11.12 -16.53
C PRO A 354 6.96 10.48 -17.15
N GLU A 355 8.15 10.80 -16.62
CA GLU A 355 9.43 10.24 -17.11
C GLU A 355 9.90 9.03 -16.26
N LEU A 356 9.24 8.73 -15.11
CA LEU A 356 9.59 7.60 -14.26
C LEU A 356 8.87 6.34 -14.76
N PRO A 357 9.61 5.31 -15.23
CA PRO A 357 8.97 4.06 -15.61
C PRO A 357 8.35 3.37 -14.38
N ILE A 358 7.04 3.18 -14.40
CA ILE A 358 6.32 2.39 -13.41
C ILE A 358 5.73 1.19 -14.12
N ARG A 359 6.09 -0.02 -13.70
CA ARG A 359 5.67 -1.26 -14.36
C ARG A 359 4.73 -2.04 -13.44
N HIS A 360 3.60 -2.48 -13.97
CA HIS A 360 2.80 -3.49 -13.25
C HIS A 360 3.51 -4.83 -13.34
N VAL A 361 3.79 -5.40 -12.19
CA VAL A 361 4.33 -6.76 -12.07
C VAL A 361 3.27 -7.66 -11.45
N ASN A 362 2.81 -8.60 -12.25
CA ASN A 362 1.91 -9.64 -11.78
C ASN A 362 2.75 -10.77 -11.17
N PHE A 363 2.99 -10.71 -9.87
CA PHE A 363 3.98 -11.50 -9.18
C PHE A 363 3.36 -12.55 -8.28
N ASN A 364 3.88 -13.77 -8.32
CA ASN A 364 3.45 -14.89 -7.51
C ASN A 364 4.46 -15.28 -6.41
N GLU A 365 5.54 -14.53 -6.27
CA GLU A 365 6.67 -14.84 -5.39
C GLU A 365 6.96 -13.64 -4.50
N GLY A 366 7.44 -13.86 -3.29
CA GLY A 366 7.81 -12.80 -2.38
C GLY A 366 6.58 -12.07 -1.84
N ASP A 367 6.19 -12.45 -0.69
CA ASP A 367 5.10 -11.85 0.03
C ASP A 367 5.63 -10.72 0.91
N SER A 368 4.86 -9.68 1.10
CA SER A 368 5.14 -8.61 2.03
C SER A 368 3.83 -8.14 2.69
N ASP A 369 3.90 -7.17 3.57
CA ASP A 369 2.81 -6.73 4.46
C ASP A 369 1.48 -6.39 3.78
N HIS A 370 1.49 -6.02 2.47
CA HIS A 370 0.27 -5.78 1.68
C HIS A 370 -0.63 -7.01 1.62
N THR A 371 -0.06 -8.21 1.66
CA THR A 371 -0.81 -9.47 1.61
C THR A 371 -1.69 -9.65 2.83
N SER A 372 -1.23 -9.25 4.01
CA SER A 372 -2.05 -9.26 5.22
C SER A 372 -3.32 -8.42 5.05
N PHE A 373 -3.20 -7.21 4.49
CA PHE A 373 -4.34 -6.34 4.21
C PHE A 373 -5.27 -6.94 3.15
N ASN A 374 -4.71 -7.48 2.06
CA ASN A 374 -5.49 -8.13 1.00
C ASN A 374 -6.28 -9.32 1.54
N ASN A 375 -5.69 -10.13 2.42
CA ASN A 375 -6.34 -11.28 3.05
C ASN A 375 -7.44 -10.89 4.04
N HIS A 376 -7.40 -9.65 4.55
CA HIS A 376 -8.42 -9.10 5.45
C HIS A 376 -9.45 -8.20 4.74
N GLY A 377 -9.48 -8.24 3.40
CA GLY A 377 -10.51 -7.59 2.61
C GLY A 377 -10.22 -6.14 2.24
N TYR A 378 -9.01 -5.64 2.49
CA TYR A 378 -8.55 -4.32 2.08
C TYR A 378 -7.78 -4.38 0.76
N MET A 379 -7.62 -3.25 0.09
CA MET A 379 -6.81 -3.16 -1.13
C MET A 379 -5.41 -2.68 -0.80
N GLY A 380 -4.41 -3.52 -0.98
CA GLY A 380 -3.00 -3.21 -0.75
C GLY A 380 -2.13 -3.51 -1.96
N ILE A 381 -1.13 -2.66 -2.21
CA ILE A 381 -0.12 -2.82 -3.25
C ILE A 381 1.29 -2.73 -2.67
N TYR A 382 2.24 -3.22 -3.45
CA TYR A 382 3.65 -3.26 -3.11
C TYR A 382 4.50 -2.64 -4.24
N PRO A 383 4.77 -1.32 -4.20
CA PRO A 383 5.82 -0.71 -5.00
C PRO A 383 7.18 -1.23 -4.55
N PHE A 384 7.95 -1.78 -5.49
CA PHE A 384 9.20 -2.51 -5.27
C PHE A 384 10.30 -2.02 -6.21
N GLU A 385 11.56 -2.16 -5.82
CA GLU A 385 12.70 -1.62 -6.54
C GLU A 385 12.94 -2.24 -7.93
N ASP A 386 13.11 -3.53 -8.01
CA ASP A 386 13.23 -4.29 -9.27
C ASP A 386 12.91 -5.75 -9.00
N TYR A 387 11.82 -6.21 -9.57
CA TYR A 387 11.37 -7.59 -9.42
C TYR A 387 12.37 -8.64 -9.95
N GLN A 388 13.06 -8.32 -11.04
CA GLN A 388 13.96 -9.27 -11.67
C GLN A 388 15.38 -9.22 -11.12
N ASN A 389 15.82 -8.03 -10.67
CA ASN A 389 17.18 -7.77 -10.26
C ASN A 389 17.26 -6.95 -8.97
N HIS A 390 16.42 -7.28 -7.98
CA HIS A 390 16.47 -6.69 -6.64
C HIS A 390 17.82 -6.97 -5.95
N SER A 391 18.04 -6.35 -4.81
CA SER A 391 19.28 -6.52 -4.06
C SER A 391 19.65 -7.99 -3.84
N PRO A 392 20.81 -8.46 -4.34
CA PRO A 392 21.28 -9.80 -4.08
C PRO A 392 21.79 -10.00 -2.63
N TYR A 393 21.76 -8.95 -1.83
CA TYR A 393 22.26 -8.92 -0.46
C TYR A 393 21.15 -9.05 0.59
N ILE A 394 19.90 -9.14 0.17
CA ILE A 394 18.75 -9.43 1.04
C ILE A 394 19.04 -10.65 1.94
N HIS A 395 18.63 -10.58 3.20
CA HIS A 395 18.81 -11.64 4.20
C HIS A 395 20.27 -12.05 4.45
N THR A 396 21.21 -11.12 4.27
CA THR A 396 22.64 -11.33 4.54
C THR A 396 23.25 -10.20 5.38
N PRO A 397 24.41 -10.43 6.01
CA PRO A 397 25.16 -9.38 6.70
C PRO A 397 25.63 -8.22 5.78
N ASN A 398 25.52 -8.36 4.47
CA ASN A 398 25.88 -7.37 3.47
C ASN A 398 24.71 -6.46 3.07
N ASP A 399 23.56 -6.61 3.68
CA ASP A 399 22.46 -5.66 3.53
C ASP A 399 22.76 -4.38 4.29
N ILE A 400 23.62 -3.54 3.71
CA ILE A 400 24.16 -2.31 4.26
C ILE A 400 24.17 -1.18 3.22
N ILE A 401 24.22 0.06 3.70
CA ILE A 401 24.43 1.25 2.85
C ILE A 401 25.71 1.10 2.04
N GLY A 402 25.65 1.43 0.75
CA GLY A 402 26.73 1.35 -0.21
C GLY A 402 26.92 -0.04 -0.83
N THR A 403 26.18 -1.05 -0.37
CA THR A 403 26.20 -2.41 -0.91
C THR A 403 24.81 -2.83 -1.36
N SER A 404 23.85 -2.89 -0.47
CA SER A 404 22.42 -3.15 -0.75
C SER A 404 21.69 -1.84 -1.05
N VAL A 405 21.83 -0.82 -0.21
CA VAL A 405 21.30 0.51 -0.53
C VAL A 405 22.32 1.27 -1.37
N THR A 406 22.09 1.31 -2.68
CA THR A 406 23.01 1.91 -3.66
C THR A 406 22.50 3.26 -4.20
N SER A 407 21.22 3.59 -4.01
CA SER A 407 20.62 4.82 -4.53
C SER A 407 19.56 5.41 -3.57
N PHE A 408 19.92 6.44 -2.83
CA PHE A 408 18.93 7.25 -2.09
C PHE A 408 18.09 8.16 -2.99
N GLU A 409 18.49 8.41 -4.23
CA GLU A 409 17.66 9.10 -5.22
C GLU A 409 16.43 8.22 -5.58
N MET A 410 16.64 6.90 -5.70
CA MET A 410 15.55 5.95 -5.89
C MET A 410 14.61 5.95 -4.69
N SER A 411 15.13 5.81 -3.46
CA SER A 411 14.33 5.88 -2.23
C SER A 411 13.55 7.20 -2.13
N GLN A 412 14.15 8.33 -2.59
CA GLN A 412 13.47 9.62 -2.65
C GLN A 412 12.25 9.57 -3.59
N GLN A 413 12.39 8.98 -4.78
CA GLN A 413 11.27 8.88 -5.73
C GLN A 413 10.16 7.98 -5.22
N PHE A 414 10.50 6.86 -4.56
CA PHE A 414 9.50 6.02 -3.89
C PHE A 414 8.75 6.78 -2.79
N CYS A 415 9.45 7.50 -1.93
CA CYS A 415 8.84 8.32 -0.89
C CYS A 415 7.95 9.43 -1.48
N GLN A 416 8.38 10.07 -2.56
CA GLN A 416 7.59 11.08 -3.28
C GLN A 416 6.30 10.47 -3.86
N MET A 417 6.38 9.29 -4.49
CA MET A 417 5.21 8.57 -4.99
C MET A 417 4.25 8.18 -3.86
N ASN A 418 4.79 7.71 -2.72
CA ASN A 418 3.99 7.38 -1.54
C ASN A 418 3.22 8.62 -1.04
N ILE A 419 3.88 9.77 -0.89
CA ILE A 419 3.25 11.04 -0.49
C ILE A 419 2.14 11.43 -1.48
N GLY A 420 2.42 11.38 -2.79
CA GLY A 420 1.44 11.70 -3.82
C GLY A 420 0.18 10.86 -3.72
N CYS A 421 0.36 9.54 -3.62
CA CYS A 421 -0.77 8.61 -3.50
C CYS A 421 -1.58 8.82 -2.21
N LEU A 422 -0.90 9.02 -1.09
CA LEU A 422 -1.58 9.27 0.18
C LEU A 422 -2.33 10.61 0.18
N ALA A 423 -1.70 11.68 -0.31
CA ALA A 423 -2.26 13.03 -0.27
C ALA A 423 -3.45 13.20 -1.23
N GLU A 424 -3.44 12.58 -2.40
CA GLU A 424 -4.57 12.58 -3.34
C GLU A 424 -5.79 11.85 -2.74
N ILE A 425 -5.59 10.69 -2.10
CA ILE A 425 -6.67 9.97 -1.41
C ILE A 425 -7.15 10.74 -0.19
N ALA A 426 -6.22 11.17 0.67
CA ALA A 426 -6.54 11.84 1.92
C ALA A 426 -7.13 13.24 1.70
N THR A 427 -7.06 13.77 0.49
CA THR A 427 -7.54 15.07 0.07
C THR A 427 -6.98 16.20 0.94
N VAL A 428 -5.83 16.74 0.50
CA VAL A 428 -5.19 17.84 1.22
C VAL A 428 -6.11 19.06 1.28
N ILE A 429 -6.16 19.70 2.45
CA ILE A 429 -6.90 20.94 2.63
C ILE A 429 -5.95 22.10 2.32
N ASP A 430 -6.17 22.75 1.20
CA ASP A 430 -5.46 23.96 0.86
C ASP A 430 -5.92 25.11 1.75
N ASN A 431 -5.15 25.35 2.82
CA ASN A 431 -5.34 26.51 3.69
C ASN A 431 -4.73 27.79 3.11
N ASP A 432 -4.37 27.80 1.82
CA ASP A 432 -3.93 29.03 1.16
C ASP A 432 -5.12 29.99 1.11
N PRO A 433 -5.05 31.15 1.81
CA PRO A 433 -6.11 32.14 1.72
C PRO A 433 -6.28 32.73 0.31
N THR A 434 -5.40 32.33 -0.63
CA THR A 434 -5.53 32.61 -2.07
C THR A 434 -6.04 31.40 -2.86
N ALA A 435 -6.08 30.19 -2.29
CA ALA A 435 -6.76 29.05 -2.89
C ALA A 435 -8.27 29.33 -2.86
N ILE A 436 -8.77 29.73 -4.00
CA ILE A 436 -10.21 29.80 -4.24
C ILE A 436 -10.67 28.33 -4.24
N ASN A 437 -11.29 27.92 -3.12
CA ASN A 437 -11.97 26.64 -3.09
C ASN A 437 -12.77 26.51 -4.37
N ASP A 438 -12.53 25.44 -5.14
CA ASP A 438 -13.39 25.02 -6.24
C ASP A 438 -14.79 24.67 -5.71
N LEU A 439 -15.50 25.70 -5.29
CA LEU A 439 -16.93 25.63 -5.08
C LEU A 439 -17.54 25.50 -6.48
N VAL A 440 -17.73 24.25 -6.89
CA VAL A 440 -18.57 23.87 -8.05
C VAL A 440 -18.31 24.75 -9.27
N SER A 441 -17.63 24.22 -10.27
CA SER A 441 -17.52 24.80 -11.61
C SER A 441 -18.88 25.32 -12.09
N HIS A 442 -19.21 26.54 -11.73
CA HIS A 442 -20.30 27.27 -12.39
C HIS A 442 -19.70 27.78 -13.68
N SER A 443 -20.23 27.31 -14.81
CA SER A 443 -19.77 27.62 -16.14
C SER A 443 -19.79 29.14 -16.41
N ALA A 444 -18.73 29.81 -15.95
CA ALA A 444 -18.51 31.21 -16.35
C ALA A 444 -17.99 31.25 -17.80
N TYR A 445 -18.64 32.00 -18.65
CA TYR A 445 -18.22 32.21 -20.02
C TYR A 445 -17.49 33.53 -20.12
N VAL A 446 -16.27 33.52 -20.64
CA VAL A 446 -15.42 34.70 -20.85
C VAL A 446 -14.97 34.69 -22.30
N TYR A 447 -15.39 35.69 -23.07
CA TYR A 447 -15.12 35.75 -24.49
C TYR A 447 -15.15 37.19 -25.06
N PRO A 448 -14.41 37.44 -26.17
CA PRO A 448 -13.40 36.58 -26.77
C PRO A 448 -12.14 36.47 -25.93
N ASN A 449 -11.42 35.38 -26.06
CA ASN A 449 -10.10 35.21 -25.49
C ASN A 449 -9.21 34.52 -26.54
N PRO A 450 -8.18 35.19 -27.10
CA PRO A 450 -7.69 36.56 -26.78
C PRO A 450 -8.67 37.69 -27.15
N VAL A 451 -8.56 38.82 -26.39
CA VAL A 451 -9.39 40.00 -26.57
C VAL A 451 -8.58 41.18 -27.16
N GLU A 452 -9.21 41.96 -28.03
CA GLU A 452 -8.65 43.20 -28.63
C GLU A 452 -9.46 44.45 -28.25
N GLY A 453 -10.56 44.32 -27.52
CA GLY A 453 -11.47 45.42 -27.17
C GLY A 453 -12.44 45.01 -26.07
N GLN A 454 -13.65 44.66 -26.42
CA GLN A 454 -14.70 44.31 -25.44
C GLN A 454 -14.60 42.85 -25.01
N LEU A 455 -14.43 42.62 -23.72
CA LEU A 455 -14.46 41.33 -23.07
C LEU A 455 -15.81 41.09 -22.40
N ASN A 456 -16.52 40.04 -22.77
CA ASN A 456 -17.80 39.68 -22.17
C ASN A 456 -17.60 38.60 -21.12
N VAL A 457 -18.22 38.79 -19.97
CA VAL A 457 -18.24 37.82 -18.86
C VAL A 457 -19.69 37.52 -18.53
N LYS A 458 -20.00 36.22 -18.42
CA LYS A 458 -21.35 35.75 -18.09
C LYS A 458 -21.22 34.56 -17.11
N ALA A 459 -21.90 34.67 -15.97
CA ALA A 459 -22.01 33.59 -15.00
C ALA A 459 -23.31 33.70 -14.22
N GLU A 460 -23.87 32.59 -13.79
CA GLU A 460 -25.10 32.59 -12.99
C GLU A 460 -24.86 33.26 -11.63
N GLY A 461 -25.70 34.25 -11.32
CA GLY A 461 -25.58 35.00 -10.05
C GLY A 461 -24.40 35.97 -10.00
N LEU A 462 -23.76 36.30 -11.14
CA LEU A 462 -22.62 37.20 -11.19
C LEU A 462 -22.96 38.57 -10.58
N LEU A 463 -22.10 39.02 -9.68
CA LEU A 463 -22.22 40.30 -8.96
C LEU A 463 -21.26 41.34 -9.52
N HIS A 464 -19.95 40.99 -9.57
CA HIS A 464 -18.92 41.86 -10.14
C HIS A 464 -17.73 41.04 -10.67
N VAL A 465 -16.90 41.69 -11.51
CA VAL A 465 -15.65 41.12 -12.02
C VAL A 465 -14.51 42.11 -11.74
N ALA A 466 -13.47 41.62 -11.07
CA ALA A 466 -12.20 42.34 -10.89
C ALA A 466 -11.15 41.78 -11.86
N VAL A 467 -10.37 42.66 -12.50
CA VAL A 467 -9.29 42.30 -13.44
C VAL A 467 -7.95 42.68 -12.83
N TYR A 468 -7.00 41.74 -12.90
CA TYR A 468 -5.65 41.91 -12.39
C TYR A 468 -4.62 41.74 -13.50
N ASN A 469 -3.57 42.54 -13.49
CA ASN A 469 -2.43 42.37 -14.39
C ASN A 469 -1.47 41.26 -13.91
N SER A 470 -0.43 40.98 -14.72
CA SER A 470 0.55 39.89 -14.44
C SER A 470 1.37 40.05 -13.16
N ILE A 471 1.34 41.21 -12.49
CA ILE A 471 2.00 41.45 -11.20
C ILE A 471 0.98 41.49 -10.03
N GLY A 472 -0.26 41.04 -10.27
CA GLY A 472 -1.31 40.97 -9.24
C GLY A 472 -1.97 42.30 -8.87
N GLN A 473 -1.70 43.38 -9.63
CA GLN A 473 -2.35 44.67 -9.40
C GLN A 473 -3.73 44.69 -10.03
N GLN A 474 -4.75 45.04 -9.24
CA GLN A 474 -6.10 45.23 -9.74
C GLN A 474 -6.16 46.47 -10.69
N VAL A 475 -6.62 46.24 -11.90
CA VAL A 475 -6.68 47.30 -12.95
C VAL A 475 -8.08 47.84 -13.17
N VAL A 476 -9.12 47.02 -12.97
CA VAL A 476 -10.51 47.47 -13.04
C VAL A 476 -11.44 46.53 -12.29
N THR A 477 -12.57 47.06 -11.78
CA THR A 477 -13.71 46.26 -11.31
C THR A 477 -14.97 46.74 -12.00
N VAL A 478 -15.81 45.81 -12.47
CA VAL A 478 -17.05 46.10 -13.18
C VAL A 478 -18.19 45.34 -12.52
N GLU A 479 -19.25 46.05 -12.13
CA GLU A 479 -20.46 45.46 -11.58
C GLU A 479 -21.24 44.73 -12.68
N ALA A 480 -21.82 43.58 -12.36
CA ALA A 480 -22.60 42.80 -13.30
C ALA A 480 -24.10 43.18 -13.24
N HIS A 481 -24.76 43.13 -14.42
CA HIS A 481 -26.20 43.27 -14.53
C HIS A 481 -26.77 42.02 -15.23
N GLU A 482 -27.84 41.46 -14.68
CA GLU A 482 -28.50 40.28 -15.29
C GLU A 482 -27.53 39.10 -15.55
N ASN A 483 -26.63 38.80 -14.60
CA ASN A 483 -25.66 37.70 -14.70
C ASN A 483 -24.55 37.90 -15.76
N GLN A 484 -24.32 39.14 -16.21
CA GLN A 484 -23.25 39.41 -17.20
C GLN A 484 -22.69 40.83 -17.04
N CYS A 485 -21.48 41.02 -17.52
CA CYS A 485 -20.88 42.34 -17.72
C CYS A 485 -19.97 42.35 -18.94
N THR A 486 -19.66 43.56 -19.42
CA THR A 486 -18.71 43.79 -20.49
C THR A 486 -17.62 44.73 -20.01
N ILE A 487 -16.37 44.36 -20.25
CA ILE A 487 -15.18 45.09 -19.83
C ILE A 487 -14.45 45.61 -21.06
N ASP A 488 -14.20 46.90 -21.13
CA ASP A 488 -13.40 47.49 -22.20
C ASP A 488 -11.91 47.32 -21.93
N MET A 489 -11.27 46.40 -22.64
CA MET A 489 -9.87 46.07 -22.54
C MET A 489 -8.96 46.85 -23.50
N SER A 490 -9.53 47.74 -24.34
CA SER A 490 -8.82 48.48 -25.44
C SER A 490 -7.66 49.33 -24.92
N ASN A 491 -7.71 49.80 -23.66
CA ASN A 491 -6.72 50.70 -23.07
C ASN A 491 -5.69 49.97 -22.22
N TYR A 492 -5.73 48.63 -22.16
CA TYR A 492 -4.77 47.86 -21.37
C TYR A 492 -3.66 47.28 -22.25
N PRO A 493 -2.40 47.30 -21.79
CA PRO A 493 -1.31 46.71 -22.55
C PRO A 493 -1.53 45.24 -22.92
N ALA A 494 -1.00 44.86 -24.07
CA ALA A 494 -1.01 43.45 -24.48
C ALA A 494 -0.30 42.58 -23.42
N GLY A 495 -0.91 41.48 -23.03
CA GLY A 495 -0.39 40.60 -22.00
C GLY A 495 -1.44 39.69 -21.36
N LEU A 496 -0.99 38.95 -20.32
CA LEU A 496 -1.84 38.07 -19.52
C LEU A 496 -2.51 38.86 -18.39
N TYR A 497 -3.82 38.67 -18.25
CA TYR A 497 -4.65 39.22 -17.17
C TYR A 497 -5.41 38.10 -16.48
N SER A 498 -5.64 38.22 -15.17
CA SER A 498 -6.51 37.33 -14.42
C SER A 498 -7.80 38.04 -14.07
N LEU A 499 -8.92 37.40 -14.30
CA LEU A 499 -10.26 37.85 -13.93
C LEU A 499 -10.71 37.11 -12.67
N GLN A 500 -11.15 37.85 -11.68
CA GLN A 500 -11.84 37.31 -10.51
C GLN A 500 -13.33 37.67 -10.65
N MET A 501 -14.18 36.65 -10.73
CA MET A 501 -15.63 36.77 -10.91
C MET A 501 -16.32 36.41 -9.60
N VAL A 502 -16.96 37.39 -8.99
CA VAL A 502 -17.72 37.18 -7.73
C VAL A 502 -19.19 37.00 -8.06
N SER A 503 -19.79 35.93 -7.59
CA SER A 503 -21.20 35.60 -7.78
C SER A 503 -21.91 35.32 -6.46
N SER A 504 -23.22 35.23 -6.46
CA SER A 504 -24.00 34.78 -5.29
C SER A 504 -23.73 33.32 -4.89
N LYS A 505 -22.99 32.58 -5.72
CA LYS A 505 -22.65 31.17 -5.51
C LYS A 505 -21.17 30.95 -5.16
N GLY A 506 -20.34 32.00 -5.18
CA GLY A 506 -18.92 31.94 -4.88
C GLY A 506 -18.07 32.81 -5.78
N VAL A 507 -16.77 32.58 -5.76
CA VAL A 507 -15.77 33.32 -6.56
C VAL A 507 -15.16 32.35 -7.56
N ASP A 508 -15.02 32.77 -8.84
CA ASP A 508 -14.39 32.02 -9.92
C ASP A 508 -13.28 32.88 -10.54
N SER A 509 -12.27 32.27 -11.13
CA SER A 509 -11.19 33.00 -11.81
C SER A 509 -10.92 32.45 -13.21
N LYS A 510 -10.54 33.32 -14.16
CA LYS A 510 -10.11 32.93 -15.51
C LYS A 510 -9.01 33.85 -16.04
N ASN A 511 -8.11 33.26 -16.79
CA ASN A 511 -7.04 34.00 -17.46
C ASN A 511 -7.52 34.48 -18.85
N VAL A 512 -7.16 35.71 -19.17
CA VAL A 512 -7.46 36.35 -20.46
C VAL A 512 -6.21 36.95 -21.07
N ILE A 513 -6.03 36.78 -22.36
CA ILE A 513 -4.95 37.36 -23.13
C ILE A 513 -5.47 38.61 -23.86
N VAL A 514 -4.90 39.79 -23.57
CA VAL A 514 -5.11 41.03 -24.30
C VAL A 514 -4.07 41.10 -25.41
N LYS A 515 -4.54 41.40 -26.67
CA LYS A 515 -3.67 41.57 -27.82
C LYS A 515 -3.32 43.03 -28.07
#